data_57e5d6a87ba880b7c9757324aad8c604
#
_entry.id   57e5d6a87ba880b7c9757324aad8c604
#
_cell.length_a   1.000
_cell.length_b   1.000
_cell.length_c   1.000
_cell.angle_alpha   90.00
_cell.angle_beta   90.00
_cell.angle_gamma   90.00
#
_symmetry.space_group_name_H-M   'P 1'
#
loop_
_entity.id
_entity.type
_entity.pdbx_description
1 polymer ?
#
loop_
_entity_poly.entity_id
_entity_poly.type
_entity_poly.pdbx_seq_one_letter_code
_entity_poly.pdbx_strand_id
1 'polypeptide(L)'
;MKVLLVDDDQALQTVFSTALKTDGFQIVNAYDGKSALDVAKTEKPDLILLDQVLPDIQGNEVLKTLKAEAETANIPVAMLSNFGQNDLIQEAISAGALDYILKYQVEPQDLVKKIKTLVEEQPQPPAAQ
;
A
#
# COMPACT_ATOMS: atom_id res chain seq x y z
N MET A 1 12.31 -7.72 -0.30
CA MET A 1 11.40 -6.63 0.10
C MET A 1 10.03 -7.18 0.40
N LYS A 2 9.45 -6.75 1.49
CA LYS A 2 8.13 -7.21 1.94
C LYS A 2 7.07 -6.15 1.65
N VAL A 3 6.00 -6.52 0.95
CA VAL A 3 4.89 -5.64 0.62
C VAL A 3 3.62 -6.14 1.30
N LEU A 4 2.93 -5.25 2.01
CA LEU A 4 1.61 -5.54 2.56
C LEU A 4 0.56 -5.07 1.54
N LEU A 5 -0.25 -5.99 1.07
CA LEU A 5 -1.33 -5.70 0.12
C LEU A 5 -2.67 -5.76 0.86
N VAL A 6 -3.37 -4.64 0.91
CA VAL A 6 -4.63 -4.50 1.63
C VAL A 6 -5.76 -4.31 0.63
N ASP A 7 -6.63 -5.30 0.52
CA ASP A 7 -7.77 -5.28 -0.40
C ASP A 7 -8.74 -6.38 0.02
N ASP A 8 -10.03 -6.12 -0.01
CA ASP A 8 -11.03 -7.12 0.35
C ASP A 8 -11.37 -8.06 -0.82
N ASP A 9 -10.94 -7.75 -2.03
CA ASP A 9 -11.14 -8.60 -3.20
C ASP A 9 -10.07 -9.68 -3.27
N GLN A 10 -10.45 -10.91 -2.93
CA GLN A 10 -9.50 -12.02 -2.88
C GLN A 10 -8.93 -12.38 -4.25
N ALA A 11 -9.73 -12.26 -5.29
CA ALA A 11 -9.27 -12.56 -6.66
C ALA A 11 -8.19 -11.57 -7.08
N LEU A 12 -8.40 -10.30 -6.80
CA LEU A 12 -7.43 -9.26 -7.11
C LEU A 12 -6.15 -9.42 -6.28
N GLN A 13 -6.30 -9.77 -5.01
CA GLN A 13 -5.16 -10.09 -4.13
C GLN A 13 -4.31 -11.19 -4.76
N THR A 14 -4.93 -12.26 -5.22
CA THR A 14 -4.23 -13.39 -5.83
C THR A 14 -3.46 -12.94 -7.07
N VAL A 15 -4.09 -12.17 -7.94
CA VAL A 15 -3.46 -11.73 -9.20
C VAL A 15 -2.24 -10.85 -8.94
N PHE A 16 -2.41 -9.82 -8.11
CA PHE A 16 -1.29 -8.91 -7.84
C PHE A 16 -0.21 -9.54 -6.98
N SER A 17 -0.60 -10.38 -6.00
CA SER A 17 0.38 -11.09 -5.18
C SER A 17 1.23 -12.02 -6.02
N THR A 18 0.62 -12.75 -6.95
CA THR A 18 1.36 -13.66 -7.83
C THR A 18 2.38 -12.90 -8.67
N ALA A 19 1.97 -11.78 -9.27
CA ALA A 19 2.87 -10.97 -10.09
C ALA A 19 4.06 -10.44 -9.28
N LEU A 20 3.80 -9.94 -8.07
CA LEU A 20 4.84 -9.41 -7.21
C LEU A 20 5.79 -10.50 -6.71
N LYS A 21 5.25 -11.64 -6.30
CA LYS A 21 6.07 -12.78 -5.86
C LYS A 21 6.97 -13.29 -6.97
N THR A 22 6.46 -13.34 -8.18
CA THR A 22 7.25 -13.77 -9.34
C THR A 22 8.46 -12.86 -9.53
N ASP A 23 8.35 -11.60 -9.18
CA ASP A 23 9.43 -10.63 -9.29
C ASP A 23 10.31 -10.53 -8.03
N GLY A 24 10.13 -11.43 -7.08
CA GLY A 24 10.99 -11.53 -5.90
C GLY A 24 10.48 -10.85 -4.64
N PHE A 25 9.30 -10.25 -4.67
CA PHE A 25 8.74 -9.63 -3.47
C PHE A 25 8.12 -10.66 -2.53
N GLN A 26 8.25 -10.43 -1.24
CA GLN A 26 7.47 -11.14 -0.23
C GLN A 26 6.15 -10.39 -0.05
N ILE A 27 5.04 -11.11 -0.05
CA ILE A 27 3.72 -10.50 0.08
C ILE A 27 3.04 -10.96 1.35
N VAL A 28 2.54 -9.99 2.11
CA VAL A 28 1.65 -10.23 3.23
C VAL A 28 0.30 -9.63 2.86
N ASN A 29 -0.77 -10.33 3.16
CA ASN A 29 -2.12 -9.92 2.75
C ASN A 29 -2.94 -9.51 3.96
N ALA A 30 -3.76 -8.47 3.78
CA ALA A 30 -4.82 -8.10 4.72
C ALA A 30 -6.07 -7.78 3.91
N TYR A 31 -7.25 -8.08 4.48
CA TYR A 31 -8.51 -7.98 3.74
C TYR A 31 -9.44 -6.93 4.31
N ASP A 32 -9.05 -6.26 5.38
CA ASP A 32 -9.79 -5.15 5.97
C ASP A 32 -8.82 -4.17 6.65
N GLY A 33 -9.36 -3.05 7.10
CA GLY A 33 -8.54 -1.99 7.67
C GLY A 33 -7.92 -2.35 9.01
N LYS A 34 -8.69 -3.00 9.87
CA LYS A 34 -8.18 -3.38 11.18
C LYS A 34 -7.03 -4.37 11.08
N SER A 35 -7.20 -5.40 10.23
CA SER A 35 -6.12 -6.36 9.98
C SER A 35 -4.90 -5.68 9.40
N ALA A 36 -5.10 -4.71 8.50
CA ALA A 36 -3.99 -3.98 7.90
C ALA A 36 -3.17 -3.26 8.96
N LEU A 37 -3.83 -2.62 9.92
CA LEU A 37 -3.13 -1.92 11.00
C LEU A 37 -2.32 -2.89 11.86
N ASP A 38 -2.91 -4.02 12.22
CA ASP A 38 -2.24 -5.03 13.04
C ASP A 38 -1.06 -5.66 12.30
N VAL A 39 -1.26 -6.03 11.05
CA VAL A 39 -0.22 -6.67 10.23
C VAL A 39 0.93 -5.68 9.97
N ALA A 40 0.63 -4.42 9.74
CA ALA A 40 1.67 -3.41 9.53
C ALA A 40 2.60 -3.30 10.74
N LYS A 41 2.04 -3.37 11.94
CA LYS A 41 2.84 -3.32 13.17
C LYS A 41 3.67 -4.56 13.38
N THR A 42 3.08 -5.72 13.11
CA THR A 42 3.71 -7.02 13.36
C THR A 42 4.74 -7.36 12.31
N GLU A 43 4.40 -7.20 11.04
CA GLU A 43 5.24 -7.63 9.93
C GLU A 43 6.24 -6.58 9.47
N LYS A 44 5.99 -5.32 9.79
CA LYS A 44 6.85 -4.19 9.42
C LYS A 44 7.24 -4.23 7.94
N PRO A 45 6.24 -4.16 7.04
CA PRO A 45 6.53 -4.22 5.61
C PRO A 45 7.34 -3.02 5.14
N ASP A 46 7.99 -3.18 3.99
CA ASP A 46 8.76 -2.11 3.37
C ASP A 46 7.88 -1.16 2.56
N LEU A 47 6.69 -1.62 2.18
CA LEU A 47 5.70 -0.83 1.43
C LEU A 47 4.32 -1.39 1.72
N ILE A 48 3.33 -0.50 1.81
CA ILE A 48 1.92 -0.88 1.94
C ILE A 48 1.18 -0.41 0.70
N LEU A 49 0.46 -1.34 0.05
CA LEU A 49 -0.50 -1.04 -1.01
C LEU A 49 -1.88 -1.13 -0.40
N LEU A 50 -2.62 -0.02 -0.39
CA LEU A 50 -3.82 0.12 0.42
C LEU A 50 -5.02 0.51 -0.44
N ASP A 51 -6.06 -0.32 -0.42
CA ASP A 51 -7.32 0.00 -1.10
C ASP A 51 -8.07 1.08 -0.35
N GLN A 52 -8.80 1.90 -1.10
CA GLN A 52 -9.62 2.98 -0.56
C GLN A 52 -10.90 2.45 0.08
N VAL A 53 -11.52 1.43 -0.50
CA VAL A 53 -12.79 0.91 -0.01
C VAL A 53 -12.57 -0.46 0.64
N LEU A 54 -12.69 -0.48 1.95
CA LEU A 54 -12.55 -1.68 2.77
C LEU A 54 -13.84 -1.90 3.54
N PRO A 55 -14.13 -3.13 4.01
CA PRO A 55 -15.43 -3.40 4.61
C PRO A 55 -15.66 -2.72 5.96
N ASP A 56 -14.59 -2.36 6.66
CA ASP A 56 -14.71 -1.80 8.02
C ASP A 56 -14.33 -0.32 8.12
N ILE A 57 -13.24 0.10 7.46
CA ILE A 57 -12.70 1.45 7.57
C ILE A 57 -12.30 1.91 6.17
N GLN A 58 -12.47 3.18 5.85
CA GLN A 58 -11.98 3.72 4.58
C GLN A 58 -10.46 3.71 4.55
N GLY A 59 -9.89 3.49 3.36
CA GLY A 59 -8.44 3.43 3.18
C GLY A 59 -7.73 4.69 3.64
N ASN A 60 -8.28 5.87 3.35
CA ASN A 60 -7.66 7.11 3.80
C ASN A 60 -7.61 7.21 5.33
N GLU A 61 -8.58 6.63 6.04
CA GLU A 61 -8.54 6.59 7.50
C GLU A 61 -7.47 5.63 8.01
N VAL A 62 -7.31 4.48 7.34
CA VAL A 62 -6.22 3.56 7.66
C VAL A 62 -4.88 4.26 7.46
N LEU A 63 -4.73 4.96 6.35
CA LEU A 63 -3.51 5.73 6.05
C LEU A 63 -3.19 6.74 7.15
N LYS A 64 -4.18 7.51 7.56
CA LYS A 64 -3.99 8.50 8.62
C LYS A 64 -3.54 7.86 9.93
N THR A 65 -4.16 6.74 10.28
CA THR A 65 -3.79 6.00 11.49
C THR A 65 -2.36 5.48 11.41
N LEU A 66 -1.98 4.91 10.26
CA LEU A 66 -0.62 4.43 10.05
C LEU A 66 0.41 5.56 10.23
N LYS A 67 0.11 6.72 9.68
CA LYS A 67 1.03 7.86 9.74
C LYS A 67 1.06 8.53 11.12
N ALA A 68 0.03 8.34 11.92
CA ALA A 68 -0.05 8.91 13.27
C ALA A 68 0.68 8.06 14.31
N GLU A 69 0.91 6.78 14.05
CA GLU A 69 1.55 5.87 15.00
C GLU A 69 3.04 5.75 14.72
N ALA A 70 3.86 5.87 15.75
CA ALA A 70 5.32 5.85 15.61
C ALA A 70 5.83 4.56 14.97
N GLU A 71 5.18 3.43 15.25
CA GLU A 71 5.58 2.12 14.75
C GLU A 71 5.43 1.97 13.24
N THR A 72 4.52 2.74 12.63
CA THR A 72 4.16 2.60 11.22
C THR A 72 4.34 3.88 10.41
N ALA A 73 4.61 5.01 11.06
CA ALA A 73 4.64 6.31 10.40
C ALA A 73 5.66 6.38 9.26
N ASN A 74 6.75 5.65 9.36
CA ASN A 74 7.82 5.69 8.36
C ASN A 74 7.65 4.66 7.23
N ILE A 75 6.63 3.82 7.30
CA ILE A 75 6.38 2.83 6.25
C ILE A 75 5.74 3.55 5.07
N PRO A 76 6.32 3.48 3.86
CA PRO A 76 5.70 4.09 2.68
C PRO A 76 4.37 3.44 2.35
N VAL A 77 3.38 4.25 2.01
CA VAL A 77 2.04 3.77 1.64
C VAL A 77 1.68 4.32 0.27
N ALA A 78 1.25 3.45 -0.64
CA ALA A 78 0.67 3.85 -1.91
C ALA A 78 -0.77 3.34 -1.95
N MET A 79 -1.69 4.19 -2.39
CA MET A 79 -3.08 3.79 -2.54
C MET A 79 -3.26 3.03 -3.85
N LEU A 80 -4.09 2.00 -3.82
CA LEU A 80 -4.42 1.19 -5.00
C LEU A 80 -5.94 1.02 -5.01
N SER A 81 -6.65 1.77 -5.85
CA SER A 81 -8.10 1.90 -5.74
C SER A 81 -8.79 2.00 -7.08
N ASN A 82 -10.08 1.63 -7.10
CA ASN A 82 -10.96 1.88 -8.25
C ASN A 82 -11.52 3.30 -8.27
N PHE A 83 -11.31 4.08 -7.22
CA PHE A 83 -11.94 5.39 -7.05
C PHE A 83 -10.91 6.50 -7.19
N GLY A 84 -11.01 7.26 -8.28
CA GLY A 84 -10.06 8.31 -8.62
C GLY A 84 -10.61 9.72 -8.51
N GLN A 85 -11.57 9.98 -7.64
CA GLN A 85 -12.07 11.33 -7.41
C GLN A 85 -10.96 12.20 -6.84
N ASN A 86 -10.92 13.46 -7.29
CA ASN A 86 -9.85 14.39 -6.90
C ASN A 86 -9.76 14.59 -5.40
N ASP A 87 -10.90 14.66 -4.71
CA ASP A 87 -10.92 14.86 -3.26
C ASP A 87 -10.29 13.67 -2.52
N LEU A 88 -10.55 12.44 -2.96
CA LEU A 88 -9.95 11.25 -2.37
C LEU A 88 -8.44 11.21 -2.59
N ILE A 89 -8.01 11.54 -3.81
CA ILE A 89 -6.60 11.57 -4.15
C ILE A 89 -5.87 12.62 -3.33
N GLN A 90 -6.42 13.82 -3.26
CA GLN A 90 -5.79 14.90 -2.52
C GLN A 90 -5.74 14.62 -1.02
N GLU A 91 -6.79 14.03 -0.48
CA GLU A 91 -6.79 13.64 0.92
C GLU A 91 -5.70 12.60 1.22
N ALA A 92 -5.54 11.62 0.34
CA ALA A 92 -4.52 10.59 0.50
C ALA A 92 -3.11 11.19 0.43
N ILE A 93 -2.84 12.01 -0.57
CA ILE A 93 -1.52 12.64 -0.73
C ILE A 93 -1.23 13.55 0.47
N SER A 94 -2.20 14.33 0.90
CA SER A 94 -2.05 15.20 2.07
C SER A 94 -1.79 14.41 3.35
N ALA A 95 -2.33 13.20 3.44
CA ALA A 95 -2.12 12.32 4.59
C ALA A 95 -0.80 11.55 4.52
N GLY A 96 -0.04 11.70 3.45
CA GLY A 96 1.30 11.11 3.34
C GLY A 96 1.44 9.93 2.39
N ALA A 97 0.43 9.65 1.54
CA ALA A 97 0.58 8.60 0.54
C ALA A 97 1.63 9.00 -0.50
N LEU A 98 2.43 8.05 -0.91
CA LEU A 98 3.44 8.27 -1.96
C LEU A 98 2.81 8.44 -3.33
N ASP A 99 1.73 7.71 -3.58
CA ASP A 99 1.10 7.68 -4.89
C ASP A 99 -0.33 7.20 -4.74
N TYR A 100 -1.12 7.43 -5.77
CA TYR A 100 -2.50 6.97 -5.85
C TYR A 100 -2.67 6.27 -7.19
N ILE A 101 -2.76 4.94 -7.15
CA ILE A 101 -2.77 4.10 -8.34
C ILE A 101 -4.20 3.63 -8.58
N LEU A 102 -4.69 3.80 -9.81
CA LEU A 102 -6.03 3.37 -10.18
C LEU A 102 -5.97 1.95 -10.72
N LYS A 103 -6.71 1.02 -10.09
CA LYS A 103 -6.67 -0.40 -10.42
C LYS A 103 -7.01 -0.68 -11.88
N TYR A 104 -7.96 0.06 -12.45
CA TYR A 104 -8.39 -0.16 -13.82
C TYR A 104 -7.41 0.38 -14.86
N GLN A 105 -6.36 1.07 -14.44
CA GLN A 105 -5.34 1.64 -15.33
C GLN A 105 -4.02 0.88 -15.28
N VAL A 106 -3.91 -0.15 -14.47
CA VAL A 106 -2.66 -0.90 -14.34
C VAL A 106 -2.90 -2.39 -14.54
N GLU A 107 -2.04 -3.00 -15.33
CA GLU A 107 -1.93 -4.44 -15.40
C GLU A 107 -1.02 -4.92 -14.26
N PRO A 108 -1.07 -6.20 -13.87
CA PRO A 108 -0.19 -6.69 -12.80
C PRO A 108 1.29 -6.40 -13.03
N GLN A 109 1.76 -6.52 -14.29
CA GLN A 109 3.15 -6.24 -14.63
C GLN A 109 3.49 -4.77 -14.49
N ASP A 110 2.54 -3.88 -14.81
CA ASP A 110 2.73 -2.44 -14.65
C ASP A 110 2.81 -2.06 -13.18
N LEU A 111 2.02 -2.73 -12.34
CA LEU A 111 2.07 -2.52 -10.90
C LEU A 111 3.44 -2.90 -10.35
N VAL A 112 3.99 -4.04 -10.79
CA VAL A 112 5.33 -4.47 -10.37
C VAL A 112 6.36 -3.39 -10.69
N LYS A 113 6.34 -2.87 -11.92
CA LYS A 113 7.27 -1.82 -12.35
C LYS A 113 7.11 -0.56 -11.51
N LYS A 114 5.87 -0.18 -11.26
CA LYS A 114 5.57 1.03 -10.49
C LYS A 114 6.07 0.90 -9.06
N ILE A 115 5.87 -0.25 -8.45
CA ILE A 115 6.34 -0.51 -7.09
C ILE A 115 7.86 -0.46 -7.02
N LYS A 116 8.55 -1.06 -7.99
CA LYS A 116 10.01 -0.97 -8.06
C LYS A 116 10.48 0.47 -8.10
N THR A 117 9.83 1.28 -8.94
CA THR A 117 10.18 2.69 -9.07
C THR A 117 9.93 3.44 -7.75
N LEU A 118 8.78 3.23 -7.12
CA LEU A 118 8.46 3.87 -5.84
C LEU A 118 9.47 3.54 -4.76
N VAL A 119 9.88 2.27 -4.70
CA VAL A 119 10.85 1.82 -3.71
C VAL A 119 12.23 2.41 -3.98
N GLU A 120 12.65 2.42 -5.23
CA GLU A 120 13.96 2.96 -5.60
C GLU A 120 14.06 4.45 -5.37
N GLU A 121 12.95 5.17 -5.49
CA GLU A 121 12.90 6.62 -5.29
C GLU A 121 12.82 7.02 -3.83
N GLN A 122 12.63 6.05 -2.91
CA GLN A 122 12.59 6.37 -1.49
C GLN A 122 13.97 6.82 -1.01
N PRO A 123 14.05 7.96 -0.31
CA PRO A 123 15.32 8.38 0.28
C PRO A 123 15.79 7.34 1.27
N GLN A 124 17.06 7.01 1.21
CA GLN A 124 17.63 6.12 2.22
C GLN A 124 17.68 6.85 3.55
N PRO A 125 17.34 6.17 4.66
CA PRO A 125 17.42 6.81 5.96
C PRO A 125 18.85 7.25 6.24
N PRO A 126 19.05 8.49 6.72
CA PRO A 126 20.39 8.94 7.06
C PRO A 126 21.09 8.05 8.10
N ALA A 127 20.31 7.42 8.95
CA ALA A 127 20.85 6.52 9.97
C ALA A 127 21.53 5.28 9.37
N ALA A 128 21.27 4.99 8.12
CA ALA A 128 21.92 3.89 7.44
C ALA A 128 23.36 4.22 7.10
N GLN A 129 23.73 5.43 7.26
CA GLN A 129 25.07 5.89 6.97
C GLN A 129 25.97 5.78 8.18
#